data_4731cd841874fad4a6d763ab8e7931cb
#
_entry.id   4731cd841874fad4a6d763ab8e7931cb
#
_cell.length_a   1.000
_cell.length_b   1.000
_cell.length_c   1.000
_cell.angle_alpha   90.00
_cell.angle_beta   90.00
_cell.angle_gamma   90.00
#
_symmetry.space_group_name_H-M   'P 1'
#
loop_
_entity.id
_entity.type
_entity.pdbx_description
1 polymer ?
#
loop_
_entity_poly.entity_id
_entity_poly.type
_entity_poly.pdbx_seq_one_letter_code
_entity_poly.pdbx_strand_id
1 'polypeptide(L)'
;MLPQGQTMAVGWLILSTIAILTLEYVNYIRHWGLRRGEDERQTEMQSWNTEARWSRWSLIELTRHSDHHMRASVAFWQLRPHPGAPELPAGYYACWWPCLIPPIWKRWVGKRIPQNAA
;
A
#
# COMPACT_ATOMS: atom_id res chain seq x y z
N MET A 1 34.12 -1.81 20.66
CA MET A 1 33.22 -0.70 20.29
C MET A 1 33.60 -0.21 18.90
N LEU A 2 32.64 -0.06 17.99
CA LEU A 2 32.88 0.55 16.68
C LEU A 2 33.19 2.05 16.86
N PRO A 3 34.09 2.64 16.03
CA PRO A 3 34.25 4.09 16.00
C PRO A 3 32.91 4.80 15.74
N GLN A 4 32.72 5.97 16.31
CA GLN A 4 31.42 6.70 16.25
C GLN A 4 30.89 6.87 14.81
N GLY A 5 31.75 7.17 13.84
CA GLY A 5 31.37 7.28 12.44
C GLY A 5 30.86 5.97 11.83
N GLN A 6 31.44 4.82 12.20
CA GLN A 6 30.97 3.51 11.72
C GLN A 6 29.61 3.15 12.34
N THR A 7 29.40 3.47 13.62
CA THR A 7 28.10 3.26 14.29
C THR A 7 26.99 4.07 13.62
N MET A 8 27.27 5.33 13.28
CA MET A 8 26.32 6.18 12.55
C MET A 8 26.02 5.65 11.14
N ALA A 9 27.03 5.20 10.41
CA ALA A 9 26.86 4.65 9.07
C ALA A 9 26.01 3.35 9.11
N VAL A 10 26.29 2.45 10.05
CA VAL A 10 25.50 1.24 10.25
C VAL A 10 24.06 1.58 10.62
N GLY A 11 23.85 2.51 11.54
CA GLY A 11 22.52 2.97 11.92
C GLY A 11 21.75 3.54 10.73
N TRP A 12 22.38 4.37 9.90
CA TRP A 12 21.79 4.91 8.70
C TRP A 12 21.40 3.82 7.69
N LEU A 13 22.28 2.84 7.45
CA LEU A 13 21.99 1.72 6.55
C LEU A 13 20.80 0.88 7.02
N ILE A 14 20.73 0.59 8.32
CA ILE A 14 19.60 -0.15 8.91
C ILE A 14 18.28 0.62 8.72
N LEU A 15 18.26 1.90 9.08
CA LEU A 15 17.05 2.72 8.95
C LEU A 15 16.61 2.87 7.50
N SER A 16 17.56 3.09 6.58
CA SER A 16 17.27 3.18 5.13
C SER A 16 16.69 1.86 4.60
N THR A 17 17.26 0.74 5.01
CA THR A 17 16.77 -0.59 4.60
C THR A 17 15.35 -0.82 5.11
N ILE A 18 15.06 -0.51 6.38
CA ILE A 18 13.71 -0.63 6.94
C ILE A 18 12.73 0.26 6.19
N ALA A 19 13.12 1.50 5.89
CA ALA A 19 12.26 2.45 5.15
C ALA A 19 11.95 1.93 3.74
N ILE A 20 12.94 1.43 3.00
CA ILE A 20 12.76 0.84 1.68
C ILE A 20 11.83 -0.38 1.73
N LEU A 21 12.09 -1.32 2.64
CA LEU A 21 11.26 -2.52 2.77
C LEU A 21 9.82 -2.19 3.15
N THR A 22 9.61 -1.18 3.99
CA THR A 22 8.27 -0.71 4.35
C THR A 22 7.56 -0.09 3.14
N LEU A 23 8.27 0.71 2.35
CA LEU A 23 7.72 1.31 1.13
C LEU A 23 7.34 0.23 0.11
N GLU A 24 8.24 -0.74 -0.15
CA GLU A 24 7.98 -1.85 -1.06
C GLU A 24 6.81 -2.73 -0.61
N TYR A 25 6.71 -3.00 0.70
CA TYR A 25 5.56 -3.69 1.27
C TYR A 25 4.25 -2.95 0.96
N VAL A 26 4.24 -1.65 1.23
CA VAL A 26 3.05 -0.83 1.03
C VAL A 26 2.68 -0.77 -0.47
N ASN A 27 3.65 -0.59 -1.36
CA ASN A 27 3.43 -0.63 -2.80
C ASN A 27 2.87 -1.99 -3.24
N TYR A 28 3.45 -3.08 -2.75
CA TYR A 28 3.01 -4.42 -3.08
C TYR A 28 1.53 -4.64 -2.74
N ILE A 29 1.12 -4.38 -1.50
CA ILE A 29 -0.26 -4.65 -1.08
C ILE A 29 -1.29 -3.74 -1.74
N ARG A 30 -0.89 -2.52 -2.14
CA ARG A 30 -1.79 -1.56 -2.78
C ARG A 30 -2.10 -1.87 -4.23
N HIS A 31 -1.18 -2.51 -4.94
CA HIS A 31 -1.30 -2.74 -6.38
C HIS A 31 -1.36 -4.21 -6.76
N TRP A 32 -1.24 -5.11 -5.78
CA TRP A 32 -1.18 -6.54 -6.06
C TRP A 32 -2.42 -7.04 -6.82
N GLY A 33 -2.15 -7.67 -8.00
CA GLY A 33 -3.18 -8.29 -8.82
C GLY A 33 -4.07 -7.31 -9.61
N LEU A 34 -3.93 -6.01 -9.40
CA LEU A 34 -4.64 -4.99 -10.18
C LEU A 34 -3.77 -4.54 -11.36
N ARG A 35 -4.36 -4.45 -12.53
CA ARG A 35 -3.65 -4.07 -13.76
C ARG A 35 -4.30 -2.86 -14.39
N ARG A 36 -3.52 -2.14 -15.18
CA ARG A 36 -3.94 -1.05 -16.04
C ARG A 36 -3.34 -1.25 -17.42
N GLY A 37 -4.10 -0.99 -18.48
CA GLY A 37 -3.57 -0.91 -19.82
C GLY A 37 -2.56 0.24 -19.96
N GLU A 38 -1.61 0.13 -20.89
CA GLU A 38 -0.54 1.12 -21.05
C GLU A 38 -1.09 2.51 -21.37
N ASP A 39 -2.16 2.60 -22.16
CA ASP A 39 -2.80 3.85 -22.57
C ASP A 39 -4.04 4.22 -21.74
N GLU A 40 -4.36 3.45 -20.71
CA GLU A 40 -5.52 3.72 -19.87
C GLU A 40 -5.23 4.78 -18.82
N ARG A 41 -6.23 5.66 -18.61
CA ARG A 41 -6.17 6.65 -17.54
C ARG A 41 -6.32 5.97 -16.18
N GLN A 42 -5.59 6.47 -15.17
CA GLN A 42 -5.74 6.00 -13.80
C GLN A 42 -7.19 6.21 -13.32
N THR A 43 -7.77 5.15 -12.76
CA THR A 43 -9.10 5.16 -12.14
C THR A 43 -9.00 4.62 -10.71
N GLU A 44 -10.13 4.57 -10.01
CA GLU A 44 -10.20 3.98 -8.66
C GLU A 44 -9.91 2.48 -8.62
N MET A 45 -9.96 1.79 -9.79
CA MET A 45 -9.87 0.33 -9.87
C MET A 45 -8.44 -0.22 -9.76
N GLN A 46 -7.41 0.60 -9.94
CA GLN A 46 -6.01 0.16 -9.98
C GLN A 46 -5.30 0.23 -8.62
N SER A 47 -6.03 0.48 -7.55
CA SER A 47 -5.44 0.55 -6.21
C SER A 47 -6.36 -0.04 -5.15
N TRP A 48 -5.80 -0.88 -4.27
CA TRP A 48 -6.49 -1.35 -3.09
C TRP A 48 -6.60 -0.26 -2.03
N ASN A 49 -7.80 -0.10 -1.49
CA ASN A 49 -8.10 0.83 -0.41
C ASN A 49 -8.42 0.10 0.90
N THR A 50 -8.39 0.80 2.00
CA THR A 50 -8.94 0.33 3.26
C THR A 50 -9.35 1.49 4.15
N GLU A 51 -10.51 1.38 4.76
CA GLU A 51 -11.02 2.33 5.75
C GLU A 51 -10.67 1.94 7.19
N ALA A 52 -9.79 0.93 7.36
CA ALA A 52 -9.34 0.50 8.68
C ALA A 52 -8.66 1.66 9.44
N ARG A 53 -9.27 2.07 10.56
CA ARG A 53 -8.93 3.29 11.33
C ARG A 53 -7.43 3.41 11.65
N TRP A 54 -6.80 2.35 12.17
CA TRP A 54 -5.39 2.38 12.52
C TRP A 54 -4.48 2.57 11.30
N SER A 55 -4.80 1.92 10.18
CA SER A 55 -4.05 2.10 8.94
C SER A 55 -4.20 3.51 8.38
N ARG A 56 -5.40 4.08 8.42
CA ARG A 56 -5.65 5.45 8.00
C ARG A 56 -4.86 6.46 8.82
N TRP A 57 -4.95 6.37 10.13
CA TRP A 57 -4.30 7.33 11.03
C TRP A 57 -2.79 7.26 10.96
N SER A 58 -2.21 6.06 11.00
CA SER A 58 -0.75 5.88 10.99
C SER A 58 -0.12 6.20 9.64
N LEU A 59 -0.86 6.03 8.53
CA LEU A 59 -0.40 6.32 7.18
C LEU A 59 -0.99 7.62 6.61
N ILE A 60 -1.51 8.50 7.48
CA ILE A 60 -1.94 9.86 7.11
C ILE A 60 -2.92 9.82 5.92
N GLU A 61 -4.01 9.03 6.06
CA GLU A 61 -5.06 8.80 5.05
C GLU A 61 -4.60 8.19 3.71
N LEU A 62 -3.33 7.84 3.57
CA LEU A 62 -2.77 7.28 2.34
C LEU A 62 -3.39 5.91 1.95
N THR A 63 -4.18 5.32 2.83
CA THR A 63 -4.98 4.10 2.54
C THR A 63 -6.15 4.37 1.61
N ARG A 64 -6.53 5.62 1.39
CA ARG A 64 -7.43 6.09 0.32
C ARG A 64 -6.66 6.31 -0.96
N HIS A 65 -5.96 5.26 -1.37
CA HIS A 65 -4.90 5.32 -2.36
C HIS A 65 -5.39 5.62 -3.77
N SER A 66 -6.57 5.15 -4.11
CA SER A 66 -7.22 5.49 -5.38
C SER A 66 -7.43 7.00 -5.53
N ASP A 67 -7.94 7.65 -4.49
CA ASP A 67 -8.15 9.10 -4.51
C ASP A 67 -6.83 9.88 -4.59
N HIS A 68 -5.81 9.40 -3.88
CA HIS A 68 -4.46 9.94 -3.96
C HIS A 68 -3.91 9.90 -5.40
N HIS A 69 -4.08 8.78 -6.10
CA HIS A 69 -3.62 8.67 -7.49
C HIS A 69 -4.43 9.52 -8.47
N MET A 70 -5.74 9.62 -8.29
CA MET A 70 -6.58 10.42 -9.18
C MET A 70 -6.45 11.93 -8.93
N ARG A 71 -6.09 12.32 -7.71
CA ARG A 71 -6.01 13.72 -7.27
C ARG A 71 -4.74 14.00 -6.47
N ALA A 72 -3.58 13.72 -7.07
CA ALA A 72 -2.27 13.78 -6.40
C ALA A 72 -1.91 15.14 -5.77
N SER A 73 -2.53 16.24 -6.19
CA SER A 73 -2.33 17.57 -5.64
C SER A 73 -3.16 17.88 -4.39
N VAL A 74 -4.11 17.00 -4.04
CA VAL A 74 -5.01 17.21 -2.91
C VAL A 74 -4.29 16.85 -1.60
N ALA A 75 -4.47 17.68 -0.58
CA ALA A 75 -3.90 17.43 0.73
C ALA A 75 -4.50 16.16 1.36
N PHE A 76 -3.69 15.42 2.14
CA PHE A 76 -4.07 14.11 2.67
C PHE A 76 -5.39 14.11 3.46
N TRP A 77 -5.71 15.17 4.20
CA TRP A 77 -6.96 15.30 4.96
C TRP A 77 -8.21 15.54 4.09
N GLN A 78 -8.02 15.80 2.80
CA GLN A 78 -9.09 15.98 1.82
C GLN A 78 -9.33 14.72 0.98
N LEU A 79 -8.53 13.66 1.20
CA LEU A 79 -8.72 12.39 0.52
C LEU A 79 -10.05 11.75 0.90
N ARG A 80 -10.78 11.25 -0.09
CA ARG A 80 -12.13 10.69 0.04
C ARG A 80 -12.14 9.19 -0.27
N PRO A 81 -13.02 8.43 0.39
CA PRO A 81 -13.26 7.06 -0.03
C PRO A 81 -13.97 7.03 -1.39
N HIS A 82 -13.61 6.06 -2.21
CA HIS A 82 -14.28 5.76 -3.47
C HIS A 82 -15.06 4.45 -3.31
N PRO A 83 -16.42 4.49 -3.33
CA PRO A 83 -17.24 3.28 -3.14
C PRO A 83 -17.04 2.21 -4.21
N GLY A 84 -16.56 2.58 -5.41
CA GLY A 84 -16.24 1.64 -6.48
C GLY A 84 -14.85 1.04 -6.42
N ALA A 85 -13.97 1.58 -5.58
CA ALA A 85 -12.60 1.10 -5.49
C ALA A 85 -12.50 -0.28 -4.80
N PRO A 86 -11.59 -1.15 -5.22
CA PRO A 86 -11.38 -2.42 -4.55
C PRO A 86 -10.87 -2.21 -3.12
N GLU A 87 -11.44 -2.97 -2.18
CA GLU A 87 -11.07 -2.89 -0.77
C GLU A 87 -10.31 -4.13 -0.30
N LEU A 88 -9.22 -3.89 0.44
CA LEU A 88 -8.52 -4.95 1.15
C LEU A 88 -9.44 -5.61 2.19
N PRO A 89 -9.28 -6.91 2.46
CA PRO A 89 -10.09 -7.62 3.45
C PRO A 89 -9.86 -7.13 4.89
N ALA A 90 -8.77 -6.40 5.12
CA ALA A 90 -8.39 -5.86 6.42
C ALA A 90 -7.45 -4.65 6.28
N GLY A 91 -7.12 -4.01 7.39
CA GLY A 91 -6.10 -2.95 7.41
C GLY A 91 -4.69 -3.49 7.14
N TYR A 92 -3.76 -2.60 6.79
CA TYR A 92 -2.40 -2.94 6.38
C TYR A 92 -1.65 -3.78 7.42
N TYR A 93 -1.81 -3.49 8.69
CA TYR A 93 -1.14 -4.26 9.75
C TYR A 93 -1.59 -5.72 9.81
N ALA A 94 -2.88 -5.98 9.55
CA ALA A 94 -3.40 -7.34 9.48
C ALA A 94 -3.00 -8.05 8.17
N CYS A 95 -2.70 -7.30 7.12
CA CYS A 95 -2.22 -7.82 5.84
C CYS A 95 -0.74 -8.19 5.85
N TRP A 96 0.04 -7.72 6.84
CA TRP A 96 1.49 -7.87 6.88
C TRP A 96 1.96 -9.32 6.70
N TRP A 97 1.56 -10.20 7.59
CA TRP A 97 1.99 -11.60 7.53
C TRP A 97 1.38 -12.38 6.36
N PRO A 98 0.06 -12.27 6.08
CA PRO A 98 -0.54 -13.00 4.96
C PRO A 98 0.08 -12.67 3.61
N CYS A 99 0.49 -11.41 3.37
CA CYS A 99 1.05 -11.02 2.08
C CYS A 99 2.43 -11.62 1.79
N LEU A 100 3.19 -11.98 2.84
CA LEU A 100 4.48 -12.65 2.71
C LEU A 100 4.35 -14.15 2.35
N ILE A 101 3.14 -14.70 2.40
CA ILE A 101 2.86 -16.11 2.10
C ILE A 101 1.95 -16.16 0.87
N PRO A 102 2.52 -16.31 -0.35
CA PRO A 102 1.76 -16.17 -1.60
C PRO A 102 0.50 -17.03 -1.71
N PRO A 103 0.45 -18.31 -1.28
CA PRO A 103 -0.78 -19.10 -1.33
C PRO A 103 -1.91 -18.52 -0.46
N ILE A 104 -1.57 -18.02 0.74
CA ILE A 104 -2.54 -17.40 1.65
C ILE A 104 -3.04 -16.09 1.04
N TRP A 105 -2.14 -15.26 0.55
CA TRP A 105 -2.47 -13.98 -0.06
C TRP A 105 -3.38 -14.13 -1.27
N LYS A 106 -3.01 -15.02 -2.20
CA LYS A 106 -3.85 -15.34 -3.38
C LYS A 106 -5.24 -15.83 -3.00
N ARG A 107 -5.34 -16.67 -1.98
CA ARG A 107 -6.64 -17.20 -1.53
C ARG A 107 -7.50 -16.12 -0.85
N TRP A 108 -6.89 -15.20 -0.15
CA TRP A 108 -7.58 -14.20 0.66
C TRP A 108 -7.94 -12.95 -0.13
N VAL A 109 -6.97 -12.35 -0.83
CA VAL A 109 -7.15 -11.11 -1.60
C VAL A 109 -7.51 -11.39 -3.06
N GLY A 110 -6.97 -12.45 -3.67
CA GLY A 110 -7.21 -12.76 -5.08
C GLY A 110 -8.68 -12.94 -5.45
N LYS A 111 -9.50 -13.43 -4.51
CA LYS A 111 -10.96 -13.54 -4.70
C LYS A 111 -11.69 -12.21 -4.79
N ARG A 112 -11.04 -11.12 -4.41
CA ARG A 112 -11.60 -9.77 -4.39
C ARG A 112 -11.14 -8.91 -5.57
N ILE A 113 -10.26 -9.46 -6.43
CA ILE A 113 -9.84 -8.76 -7.64
C ILE A 113 -11.07 -8.54 -8.52
N PRO A 114 -11.41 -7.29 -8.87
CA PRO A 114 -12.52 -7.01 -9.76
C PRO A 114 -12.28 -7.60 -11.14
N GLN A 115 -13.33 -8.17 -11.76
CA GLN A 115 -13.22 -8.81 -13.08
C GLN A 115 -12.78 -7.87 -14.21
N ASN A 116 -13.04 -6.59 -14.03
CA ASN A 116 -12.65 -5.52 -14.96
C ASN A 116 -11.29 -4.86 -14.64
N ALA A 117 -10.57 -5.38 -13.66
CA ALA A 117 -9.24 -4.90 -13.27
C ALA A 117 -8.15 -5.98 -13.47
N ALA A 118 -8.46 -7.08 -14.15
CA ALA A 118 -7.56 -8.21 -14.42
C ALA A 118 -6.99 -8.15 -15.83
#